data_40dce66a1df6ac677bacf15925b638b5
#
_entry.id   40dce66a1df6ac677bacf15925b638b5
#
_cell.length_a   1.000
_cell.length_b   1.000
_cell.length_c   1.000
_cell.angle_alpha   90.00
_cell.angle_beta   90.00
_cell.angle_gamma   90.00
#
_symmetry.space_group_name_H-M   'P 1'
#
loop_
_entity.id
_entity.type
_entity.pdbx_description
1 polymer ?
#
loop_
_entity_poly.entity_id
_entity_poly.type
_entity_poly.pdbx_seq_one_letter_code
_entity_poly.pdbx_strand_id
1 'polypeptide(L)'
;MTDTPTTLVTATGDSAGKTAITVALARLAADRDRSVGYMKPKGTRLQSNVGKTLDQDPMLAREVLGLDAEMHQMEPVVYSPTFVEGAIRGTEDSEALRDRISEEYDGIAADHDRVFVEGGGSWTTGGVVDLTDVDVAELLDANVVLVAEYGSPNDLDEVLAAADAFGDRLAGVVFNKVSDDAFESLDQDGIPFLESRGITVFGALPYEKELAGVTVGELADELGAELLTDAPTDAFVERFLVGAMGGDEALRYFRRARDAAVITGGDRADVQTAALDASGVACLVLTGGHRPSGAVLGKAADAGKPVLAINTDTVTAIDRAEEVV
;
A
#
# COMPACT_ATOMS: atom_id res chain seq x y z
N MET A 1 -7.96 27.35 -14.75
CA MET A 1 -8.55 26.13 -14.15
C MET A 1 -9.56 25.58 -15.13
N THR A 2 -9.38 24.36 -15.54
CA THR A 2 -10.31 23.62 -16.39
C THR A 2 -11.58 23.27 -15.59
N ASP A 3 -12.75 23.25 -16.24
CA ASP A 3 -14.03 22.85 -15.62
C ASP A 3 -14.17 21.31 -15.61
N THR A 4 -13.04 20.59 -15.56
CA THR A 4 -13.00 19.14 -15.61
C THR A 4 -13.28 18.56 -14.23
N PRO A 5 -14.35 17.74 -14.08
CA PRO A 5 -14.67 17.12 -12.80
C PRO A 5 -13.51 16.30 -12.24
N THR A 6 -13.04 16.66 -11.04
CA THR A 6 -11.89 16.08 -10.38
C THR A 6 -12.29 15.35 -9.11
N THR A 7 -11.74 14.17 -8.92
CA THR A 7 -11.94 13.36 -7.72
C THR A 7 -10.59 13.06 -7.10
N LEU A 8 -10.36 13.52 -5.88
CA LEU A 8 -9.22 13.15 -5.06
C LEU A 8 -9.59 11.94 -4.20
N VAL A 9 -8.84 10.88 -4.30
CA VAL A 9 -8.92 9.72 -3.41
C VAL A 9 -7.79 9.82 -2.38
N THR A 10 -8.15 9.97 -1.14
CA THR A 10 -7.23 10.07 -0.01
C THR A 10 -7.53 9.01 1.05
N ALA A 11 -6.73 8.89 2.10
CA ALA A 11 -7.00 7.91 3.15
C ALA A 11 -6.63 8.40 4.55
N THR A 12 -7.23 7.76 5.56
CA THR A 12 -6.88 7.97 6.97
C THR A 12 -5.48 7.46 7.31
N GLY A 13 -4.97 6.45 6.59
CA GLY A 13 -3.65 5.85 6.85
C GLY A 13 -2.93 5.41 5.58
N ASP A 14 -1.67 5.01 5.77
CA ASP A 14 -0.88 4.38 4.72
C ASP A 14 -1.44 3.00 4.39
N SER A 15 -1.24 2.56 3.16
CA SER A 15 -1.66 1.22 2.69
C SER A 15 -3.17 0.90 2.83
N ALA A 16 -4.03 1.90 3.05
CA ALA A 16 -5.49 1.70 3.13
C ALA A 16 -6.14 1.28 1.78
N GLY A 17 -5.37 1.22 0.69
CA GLY A 17 -5.84 0.80 -0.63
C GLY A 17 -6.28 1.94 -1.54
N LYS A 18 -5.75 3.16 -1.35
CA LYS A 18 -6.02 4.34 -2.20
C LYS A 18 -5.87 4.04 -3.68
N THR A 19 -4.73 3.48 -4.07
CA THR A 19 -4.39 3.17 -5.46
C THR A 19 -5.42 2.26 -6.11
N ALA A 20 -5.79 1.17 -5.42
CA ALA A 20 -6.81 0.24 -5.92
C ALA A 20 -8.17 0.92 -6.12
N ILE A 21 -8.60 1.75 -5.15
CA ILE A 21 -9.86 2.50 -5.23
C ILE A 21 -9.78 3.56 -6.34
N THR A 22 -8.67 4.30 -6.46
CA THR A 22 -8.49 5.32 -7.50
C THR A 22 -8.57 4.72 -8.89
N VAL A 23 -7.81 3.64 -9.13
CA VAL A 23 -7.78 2.93 -10.41
C VAL A 23 -9.14 2.30 -10.72
N ALA A 24 -9.83 1.71 -9.72
CA ALA A 24 -11.16 1.16 -9.90
C ALA A 24 -12.20 2.22 -10.29
N LEU A 25 -12.19 3.40 -9.63
CA LEU A 25 -13.09 4.50 -9.97
C LEU A 25 -12.80 5.05 -11.37
N ALA A 26 -11.51 5.21 -11.73
CA ALA A 26 -11.10 5.62 -13.07
C ALA A 26 -11.54 4.60 -14.13
N ARG A 27 -11.36 3.31 -13.87
CA ARG A 27 -11.81 2.23 -14.77
C ARG A 27 -13.32 2.23 -14.94
N LEU A 28 -14.09 2.37 -13.87
CA LEU A 28 -15.56 2.49 -13.94
C LEU A 28 -16.04 3.70 -14.73
N ALA A 29 -15.27 4.79 -14.74
CA ALA A 29 -15.57 5.94 -15.58
C ALA A 29 -15.23 5.66 -17.06
N ALA A 30 -14.07 5.03 -17.32
CA ALA A 30 -13.69 4.63 -18.67
C ALA A 30 -14.66 3.62 -19.28
N ASP A 31 -15.16 2.66 -18.51
CA ASP A 31 -16.17 1.68 -18.96
C ASP A 31 -17.54 2.35 -19.27
N ARG A 32 -17.71 3.62 -18.94
CA ARG A 32 -18.87 4.47 -19.30
C ARG A 32 -18.53 5.49 -20.40
N ASP A 33 -17.56 5.18 -21.25
CA ASP A 33 -17.11 6.00 -22.37
C ASP A 33 -16.63 7.41 -21.96
N ARG A 34 -16.03 7.55 -20.75
CA ARG A 34 -15.38 8.79 -20.34
C ARG A 34 -13.87 8.67 -20.51
N SER A 35 -13.25 9.67 -21.13
CA SER A 35 -11.79 9.78 -21.09
C SER A 35 -11.33 10.16 -19.68
N VAL A 36 -10.32 9.43 -19.15
CA VAL A 36 -9.87 9.58 -17.76
C VAL A 36 -8.40 9.95 -17.71
N GLY A 37 -8.09 11.00 -16.93
CA GLY A 37 -6.75 11.32 -16.52
C GLY A 37 -6.46 10.83 -15.10
N TYR A 38 -5.19 10.64 -14.79
CA TYR A 38 -4.71 10.26 -13.46
C TYR A 38 -3.52 11.11 -13.05
N MET A 39 -3.47 11.50 -11.79
CA MET A 39 -2.35 12.20 -11.19
C MET A 39 -2.15 11.77 -9.74
N LYS A 40 -0.90 11.63 -9.31
CA LYS A 40 -0.47 11.53 -7.92
C LYS A 40 0.45 12.70 -7.60
N PRO A 41 -0.06 13.82 -7.08
CA PRO A 41 0.69 15.06 -6.93
C PRO A 41 2.00 14.93 -6.14
N LYS A 42 2.02 13.96 -5.18
CA LYS A 42 3.17 13.65 -4.31
C LYS A 42 3.42 12.15 -4.34
N GLY A 43 4.52 11.72 -4.96
CA GLY A 43 4.98 10.34 -4.93
C GLY A 43 5.60 9.99 -3.57
N THR A 44 5.07 9.01 -2.88
CA THR A 44 5.49 8.58 -1.54
C THR A 44 5.96 7.12 -1.48
N ARG A 45 5.56 6.27 -2.44
CA ARG A 45 6.01 4.87 -2.57
C ARG A 45 7.15 4.76 -3.59
N LEU A 46 8.29 5.28 -3.20
CA LEU A 46 9.41 5.49 -4.11
C LEU A 46 10.25 4.22 -4.31
N GLN A 47 10.39 3.81 -5.57
CA GLN A 47 11.38 2.81 -5.98
C GLN A 47 12.53 3.47 -6.73
N SER A 48 13.73 3.01 -6.46
CA SER A 48 14.94 3.42 -7.20
C SER A 48 15.20 2.43 -8.33
N ASN A 49 14.93 2.82 -9.57
CA ASN A 49 15.19 2.00 -10.74
C ASN A 49 16.09 2.75 -11.71
N VAL A 50 17.28 2.16 -12.04
CA VAL A 50 18.24 2.65 -13.03
C VAL A 50 18.50 4.18 -12.94
N GLY A 51 18.74 4.69 -11.72
CA GLY A 51 19.09 6.10 -11.49
C GLY A 51 17.93 7.11 -11.53
N LYS A 52 16.70 6.64 -11.54
CA LYS A 52 15.49 7.44 -11.32
C LYS A 52 14.71 6.89 -10.11
N THR A 53 14.20 7.78 -9.30
CA THR A 53 13.27 7.45 -8.21
C THR A 53 11.87 7.78 -8.70
N LEU A 54 10.99 6.80 -8.77
CA LEU A 54 9.61 6.93 -9.23
C LEU A 54 8.69 6.22 -8.24
N ASP A 55 7.46 6.71 -8.13
CA ASP A 55 6.41 6.04 -7.36
C ASP A 55 5.80 4.89 -8.18
N GLN A 56 5.50 3.76 -7.53
CA GLN A 56 4.91 2.59 -8.18
C GLN A 56 3.46 2.82 -8.58
N ASP A 57 2.71 3.61 -7.80
CA ASP A 57 1.27 3.77 -8.01
C ASP A 57 0.94 4.46 -9.35
N PRO A 58 1.60 5.56 -9.79
CA PRO A 58 1.41 6.11 -11.12
C PRO A 58 1.82 5.16 -12.25
N MET A 59 2.84 4.32 -12.04
CA MET A 59 3.25 3.33 -13.04
C MET A 59 2.14 2.27 -13.22
N LEU A 60 1.61 1.74 -12.13
CA LEU A 60 0.48 0.82 -12.13
C LEU A 60 -0.77 1.45 -12.77
N ALA A 61 -1.12 2.67 -12.37
CA ALA A 61 -2.27 3.37 -12.92
C ALA A 61 -2.14 3.57 -14.44
N ARG A 62 -0.94 3.95 -14.92
CA ARG A 62 -0.65 4.11 -16.35
C ARG A 62 -0.86 2.81 -17.13
N GLU A 63 -0.37 1.70 -16.59
CA GLU A 63 -0.50 0.39 -17.21
C GLU A 63 -1.96 -0.09 -17.24
N VAL A 64 -2.63 -0.09 -16.10
CA VAL A 64 -4.00 -0.61 -15.96
C VAL A 64 -5.02 0.21 -16.74
N LEU A 65 -4.86 1.54 -16.77
CA LEU A 65 -5.77 2.45 -17.45
C LEU A 65 -5.37 2.72 -18.92
N GLY A 66 -4.18 2.27 -19.34
CA GLY A 66 -3.68 2.48 -20.70
C GLY A 66 -3.40 3.96 -21.01
N LEU A 67 -2.88 4.72 -20.04
CA LEU A 67 -2.65 6.17 -20.19
C LEU A 67 -1.37 6.45 -20.98
N ASP A 68 -1.43 7.43 -21.88
CA ASP A 68 -0.28 7.93 -22.65
C ASP A 68 0.25 9.24 -22.03
N ALA A 69 0.45 9.24 -20.70
CA ALA A 69 0.94 10.38 -19.95
C ALA A 69 2.41 10.17 -19.52
N GLU A 70 3.18 11.23 -19.53
CA GLU A 70 4.56 11.19 -19.04
C GLU A 70 4.58 11.14 -17.50
N MET A 71 5.53 10.40 -16.92
CA MET A 71 5.59 10.20 -15.46
C MET A 71 5.71 11.51 -14.69
N HIS A 72 6.43 12.53 -15.21
CA HIS A 72 6.56 13.81 -14.53
C HIS A 72 5.23 14.60 -14.47
N GLN A 73 4.31 14.34 -15.38
CA GLN A 73 2.95 14.92 -15.36
C GLN A 73 2.09 14.20 -14.32
N MET A 74 2.21 12.88 -14.28
CA MET A 74 1.46 12.06 -13.34
C MET A 74 1.98 12.19 -11.90
N GLU A 75 3.29 12.42 -11.71
CA GLU A 75 3.97 12.57 -10.42
C GLU A 75 4.89 13.79 -10.44
N PRO A 76 4.35 15.02 -10.29
CA PRO A 76 5.16 16.24 -10.36
C PRO A 76 6.09 16.44 -9.15
N VAL A 77 5.79 15.86 -7.97
CA VAL A 77 6.60 16.00 -6.76
C VAL A 77 7.02 14.64 -6.22
N VAL A 78 8.31 14.37 -6.18
CA VAL A 78 8.89 13.19 -5.54
C VAL A 78 9.10 13.48 -4.05
N TYR A 79 8.19 13.02 -3.20
CA TYR A 79 8.16 13.28 -1.77
C TYR A 79 9.06 12.29 -1.00
N SER A 80 10.36 12.36 -1.24
CA SER A 80 11.36 11.48 -0.62
C SER A 80 11.79 11.96 0.77
N PRO A 81 12.40 11.10 1.61
CA PRO A 81 12.99 11.53 2.88
C PRO A 81 13.99 12.68 2.71
N THR A 82 14.81 12.68 1.66
CA THR A 82 15.76 13.77 1.35
C THR A 82 15.03 15.06 0.99
N PHE A 83 13.94 14.99 0.25
CA PHE A 83 13.07 16.13 -0.04
C PHE A 83 12.49 16.73 1.25
N VAL A 84 11.93 15.89 2.13
CA VAL A 84 11.37 16.32 3.42
C VAL A 84 12.44 17.00 4.29
N GLU A 85 13.65 16.45 4.35
CA GLU A 85 14.76 17.09 5.04
C GLU A 85 15.14 18.46 4.43
N GLY A 86 15.10 18.57 3.12
CA GLY A 86 15.31 19.82 2.38
C GLY A 86 14.24 20.86 2.73
N ALA A 87 12.96 20.44 2.72
CA ALA A 87 11.83 21.29 3.07
C ALA A 87 11.95 21.84 4.52
N ILE A 88 12.28 20.99 5.49
CA ILE A 88 12.51 21.41 6.89
C ILE A 88 13.67 22.42 6.99
N ARG A 89 14.69 22.31 6.13
CA ARG A 89 15.81 23.27 6.07
C ARG A 89 15.49 24.54 5.27
N GLY A 90 14.30 24.64 4.67
CA GLY A 90 13.85 25.80 3.90
C GLY A 90 14.44 25.86 2.49
N THR A 91 14.80 24.71 1.90
CA THR A 91 15.31 24.63 0.51
C THR A 91 14.20 24.40 -0.52
N GLU A 92 13.01 24.04 -0.08
CA GLU A 92 11.85 23.83 -0.95
C GLU A 92 10.90 25.04 -0.87
N ASP A 93 10.31 25.39 -2.01
CA ASP A 93 9.37 26.49 -2.15
C ASP A 93 7.95 25.94 -2.37
N SER A 94 7.09 26.07 -1.36
CA SER A 94 5.72 25.54 -1.39
C SER A 94 4.88 26.16 -2.51
N GLU A 95 5.08 27.44 -2.85
CA GLU A 95 4.35 28.11 -3.92
C GLU A 95 4.76 27.57 -5.29
N ALA A 96 6.06 27.41 -5.51
CA ALA A 96 6.57 26.79 -6.74
C ALA A 96 6.15 25.33 -6.93
N LEU A 97 5.97 24.58 -5.83
CA LEU A 97 5.45 23.22 -5.86
C LEU A 97 3.96 23.20 -6.24
N ARG A 98 3.17 24.10 -5.68
CA ARG A 98 1.74 24.29 -6.03
C ARG A 98 1.57 24.66 -7.50
N ASP A 99 2.36 25.61 -7.98
CA ASP A 99 2.33 26.04 -9.39
C ASP A 99 2.62 24.86 -10.33
N ARG A 100 3.66 24.06 -10.01
CA ARG A 100 4.02 22.87 -10.79
C ARG A 100 2.87 21.86 -10.82
N ILE A 101 2.27 21.55 -9.67
CA ILE A 101 1.12 20.62 -9.60
C ILE A 101 -0.04 21.14 -10.46
N SER A 102 -0.35 22.44 -10.39
CA SER A 102 -1.42 23.05 -11.16
C SER A 102 -1.16 23.02 -12.66
N GLU A 103 0.08 23.30 -13.10
CA GLU A 103 0.49 23.29 -14.51
C GLU A 103 0.36 21.87 -15.10
N GLU A 104 0.89 20.85 -14.41
CA GLU A 104 0.79 19.47 -14.89
C GLU A 104 -0.64 18.94 -14.85
N TYR A 105 -1.41 19.33 -13.83
CA TYR A 105 -2.83 19.00 -13.75
C TYR A 105 -3.63 19.63 -14.91
N ASP A 106 -3.41 20.91 -15.21
CA ASP A 106 -4.11 21.60 -16.33
C ASP A 106 -3.80 20.91 -17.67
N GLY A 107 -2.58 20.42 -17.86
CA GLY A 107 -2.20 19.61 -19.02
C GLY A 107 -3.00 18.31 -19.12
N ILE A 108 -3.13 17.58 -18.02
CA ILE A 108 -3.90 16.33 -17.97
C ILE A 108 -5.39 16.63 -18.17
N ALA A 109 -5.92 17.62 -17.47
CA ALA A 109 -7.34 17.94 -17.47
C ALA A 109 -7.86 18.45 -18.83
N ALA A 110 -6.99 19.06 -19.64
CA ALA A 110 -7.35 19.56 -20.98
C ALA A 110 -7.79 18.46 -21.95
N ASP A 111 -7.26 17.26 -21.79
CA ASP A 111 -7.45 16.13 -22.72
C ASP A 111 -8.44 15.08 -22.21
N HIS A 112 -9.02 15.29 -20.99
CA HIS A 112 -9.85 14.27 -20.35
C HIS A 112 -11.19 14.80 -19.85
N ASP A 113 -12.22 13.93 -19.84
CA ASP A 113 -13.55 14.24 -19.30
C ASP A 113 -13.57 14.24 -17.76
N ARG A 114 -12.65 13.52 -17.13
CA ARG A 114 -12.50 13.40 -15.67
C ARG A 114 -11.04 13.17 -15.29
N VAL A 115 -10.64 13.74 -14.15
CA VAL A 115 -9.34 13.47 -13.57
C VAL A 115 -9.51 12.81 -12.19
N PHE A 116 -8.78 11.71 -12.00
CA PHE A 116 -8.65 11.06 -10.71
C PHE A 116 -7.29 11.39 -10.13
N VAL A 117 -7.31 11.97 -8.94
CA VAL A 117 -6.10 12.36 -8.20
C VAL A 117 -5.93 11.41 -7.03
N GLU A 118 -4.73 10.88 -6.84
CA GLU A 118 -4.41 10.01 -5.71
C GLU A 118 -3.58 10.77 -4.67
N GLY A 119 -4.02 10.76 -3.42
CA GLY A 119 -3.28 11.33 -2.29
C GLY A 119 -2.02 10.53 -1.96
N GLY A 120 -1.02 11.19 -1.43
CA GLY A 120 0.25 10.57 -1.03
C GLY A 120 0.30 10.26 0.47
N GLY A 121 0.38 8.99 0.86
CA GLY A 121 0.41 8.59 2.27
C GLY A 121 -0.97 8.75 2.95
N SER A 122 -1.03 9.33 4.14
CA SER A 122 -2.28 9.74 4.78
C SER A 122 -2.70 11.13 4.30
N TRP A 123 -3.95 11.54 4.57
CA TRP A 123 -4.49 12.85 4.19
C TRP A 123 -3.70 14.06 4.74
N THR A 124 -2.91 13.86 5.81
CA THR A 124 -2.05 14.89 6.42
C THR A 124 -0.63 14.94 5.82
N THR A 125 -0.26 13.95 5.00
CA THR A 125 1.08 13.88 4.37
C THR A 125 1.30 15.07 3.45
N GLY A 126 2.44 15.74 3.60
CA GLY A 126 2.78 16.95 2.84
C GLY A 126 2.71 18.23 3.66
N GLY A 127 2.31 18.17 4.94
CA GLY A 127 2.18 19.34 5.79
C GLY A 127 3.47 20.15 5.98
N VAL A 128 4.66 19.56 5.76
CA VAL A 128 5.95 20.29 5.83
C VAL A 128 6.17 21.25 4.66
N VAL A 129 5.37 21.17 3.61
CA VAL A 129 5.43 22.04 2.41
C VAL A 129 4.05 22.61 2.05
N ASP A 130 3.11 22.64 3.00
CA ASP A 130 1.76 23.13 2.80
C ASP A 130 1.04 22.47 1.60
N LEU A 131 1.25 21.16 1.44
CA LEU A 131 0.69 20.31 0.39
C LEU A 131 0.07 19.04 0.97
N THR A 132 -0.72 19.18 2.05
CA THR A 132 -1.60 18.10 2.51
C THR A 132 -2.63 17.75 1.43
N ASP A 133 -3.33 16.63 1.57
CA ASP A 133 -4.38 16.31 0.61
C ASP A 133 -5.57 17.28 0.71
N VAL A 134 -5.74 17.99 1.84
CA VAL A 134 -6.68 19.12 1.95
C VAL A 134 -6.24 20.26 1.04
N ASP A 135 -4.95 20.65 1.10
CA ASP A 135 -4.39 21.70 0.25
C ASP A 135 -4.49 21.33 -1.23
N VAL A 136 -4.26 20.07 -1.57
CA VAL A 136 -4.39 19.55 -2.96
C VAL A 136 -5.84 19.59 -3.42
N ALA A 137 -6.81 19.21 -2.57
CA ALA A 137 -8.23 19.26 -2.90
C ALA A 137 -8.68 20.70 -3.16
N GLU A 138 -8.20 21.66 -2.40
CA GLU A 138 -8.46 23.08 -2.62
C GLU A 138 -7.81 23.60 -3.90
N LEU A 139 -6.53 23.25 -4.13
CA LEU A 139 -5.74 23.68 -5.28
C LEU A 139 -6.36 23.24 -6.61
N LEU A 140 -6.87 21.99 -6.67
CA LEU A 140 -7.40 21.37 -7.88
C LEU A 140 -8.93 21.40 -7.97
N ASP A 141 -9.60 22.08 -7.03
CA ASP A 141 -11.07 22.12 -6.90
C ASP A 141 -11.72 20.72 -6.94
N ALA A 142 -11.12 19.78 -6.22
CA ALA A 142 -11.48 18.37 -6.27
C ALA A 142 -12.54 18.00 -5.21
N ASN A 143 -13.48 17.11 -5.59
CA ASN A 143 -14.29 16.39 -4.65
C ASN A 143 -13.49 15.22 -4.06
N VAL A 144 -13.69 14.93 -2.78
CA VAL A 144 -12.86 14.00 -2.04
C VAL A 144 -13.59 12.69 -1.73
N VAL A 145 -12.96 11.58 -2.03
CA VAL A 145 -13.34 10.25 -1.54
C VAL A 145 -12.30 9.84 -0.49
N LEU A 146 -12.74 9.66 0.74
CA LEU A 146 -11.89 9.20 1.83
C LEU A 146 -11.93 7.67 1.92
N VAL A 147 -10.78 7.02 1.84
CA VAL A 147 -10.63 5.60 2.11
C VAL A 147 -10.20 5.42 3.56
N ALA A 148 -10.92 4.63 4.31
CA ALA A 148 -10.64 4.36 5.72
C ALA A 148 -10.60 2.84 5.98
N GLU A 149 -9.73 2.41 6.87
CA GLU A 149 -9.81 1.07 7.46
C GLU A 149 -10.69 1.13 8.70
N TYR A 150 -11.26 -0.01 9.09
CA TYR A 150 -12.06 -0.12 10.29
C TYR A 150 -11.81 -1.48 10.97
N GLY A 151 -11.17 -1.44 12.11
CA GLY A 151 -10.97 -2.59 12.99
C GLY A 151 -11.68 -2.42 14.32
N SER A 152 -12.01 -1.18 14.69
CA SER A 152 -12.68 -0.84 15.95
C SER A 152 -13.39 0.51 15.87
N PRO A 153 -14.37 0.80 16.78
CA PRO A 153 -15.07 2.09 16.79
C PRO A 153 -14.15 3.32 16.93
N ASN A 154 -12.96 3.19 17.51
CA ASN A 154 -12.02 4.30 17.66
C ASN A 154 -11.48 4.80 16.33
N ASP A 155 -11.51 3.97 15.28
CA ASP A 155 -11.01 4.35 13.96
C ASP A 155 -11.91 5.42 13.30
N LEU A 156 -13.13 5.58 13.80
CA LEU A 156 -14.04 6.65 13.35
C LEU A 156 -13.55 8.05 13.76
N ASP A 157 -12.69 8.20 14.77
CA ASP A 157 -12.14 9.50 15.16
C ASP A 157 -11.34 10.12 14.03
N GLU A 158 -10.54 9.31 13.30
CA GLU A 158 -9.75 9.75 12.14
C GLU A 158 -10.66 10.13 10.96
N VAL A 159 -11.74 9.38 10.74
CA VAL A 159 -12.76 9.69 9.72
C VAL A 159 -13.43 11.03 10.01
N LEU A 160 -13.79 11.28 11.27
CA LEU A 160 -14.40 12.54 11.70
C LEU A 160 -13.45 13.71 11.55
N ALA A 161 -12.18 13.53 11.92
CA ALA A 161 -11.14 14.56 11.78
C ALA A 161 -10.91 14.93 10.30
N ALA A 162 -10.83 13.93 9.42
CA ALA A 162 -10.72 14.13 7.98
C ALA A 162 -11.98 14.82 7.41
N ALA A 163 -13.18 14.40 7.84
CA ALA A 163 -14.43 14.99 7.39
C ALA A 163 -14.52 16.49 7.76
N ASP A 164 -14.07 16.86 8.97
CA ASP A 164 -14.02 18.25 9.39
C ASP A 164 -13.02 19.07 8.55
N ALA A 165 -11.86 18.47 8.26
CA ALA A 165 -10.80 19.12 7.49
C ALA A 165 -11.19 19.36 6.01
N PHE A 166 -11.83 18.40 5.35
CA PHE A 166 -12.26 18.53 3.96
C PHE A 166 -13.57 19.31 3.79
N GLY A 167 -14.41 19.35 4.83
CA GLY A 167 -15.70 20.06 4.81
C GLY A 167 -16.58 19.65 3.64
N ASP A 168 -17.12 20.62 2.92
CA ASP A 168 -18.04 20.40 1.78
C ASP A 168 -17.40 19.69 0.58
N ARG A 169 -16.07 19.55 0.55
CA ARG A 169 -15.37 18.80 -0.49
C ARG A 169 -15.45 17.30 -0.28
N LEU A 170 -15.73 16.83 0.94
CA LEU A 170 -15.88 15.39 1.20
C LEU A 170 -17.15 14.85 0.56
N ALA A 171 -17.02 14.14 -0.56
CA ALA A 171 -18.13 13.48 -1.23
C ALA A 171 -18.63 12.25 -0.44
N GLY A 172 -17.72 11.54 0.22
CA GLY A 172 -18.06 10.40 1.08
C GLY A 172 -16.86 9.53 1.44
N VAL A 173 -17.15 8.48 2.20
CA VAL A 173 -16.18 7.54 2.77
C VAL A 173 -16.39 6.15 2.16
N VAL A 174 -15.29 5.47 1.83
CA VAL A 174 -15.26 4.05 1.52
C VAL A 174 -14.45 3.37 2.62
N PHE A 175 -15.05 2.45 3.34
CA PHE A 175 -14.30 1.57 4.22
C PHE A 175 -13.69 0.44 3.41
N ASN A 176 -12.40 0.18 3.58
CA ASN A 176 -11.68 -0.86 2.86
C ASN A 176 -10.98 -1.80 3.84
N LYS A 177 -10.75 -3.04 3.43
CA LYS A 177 -10.09 -4.07 4.22
C LYS A 177 -10.79 -4.35 5.56
N VAL A 178 -12.12 -4.26 5.59
CA VAL A 178 -12.89 -4.52 6.81
C VAL A 178 -12.90 -6.01 7.08
N SER A 179 -12.39 -6.42 8.25
CA SER A 179 -12.39 -7.84 8.65
C SER A 179 -13.82 -8.32 8.98
N ASP A 180 -14.07 -9.61 8.82
CA ASP A 180 -15.37 -10.22 9.13
C ASP A 180 -15.84 -9.90 10.56
N ASP A 181 -14.90 -9.90 11.52
CA ASP A 181 -15.19 -9.61 12.93
C ASP A 181 -15.62 -8.15 13.17
N ALA A 182 -15.17 -7.22 12.34
CA ALA A 182 -15.44 -5.78 12.45
C ALA A 182 -16.67 -5.36 11.62
N PHE A 183 -17.03 -6.15 10.61
CA PHE A 183 -18.04 -5.77 9.61
C PHE A 183 -19.42 -5.52 10.24
N GLU A 184 -19.85 -6.39 11.16
CA GLU A 184 -21.15 -6.25 11.83
C GLU A 184 -21.23 -4.95 12.66
N SER A 185 -20.18 -4.63 13.41
CA SER A 185 -20.09 -3.39 14.20
C SER A 185 -20.07 -2.14 13.32
N LEU A 186 -19.37 -2.19 12.19
CA LEU A 186 -19.37 -1.09 11.24
C LEU A 186 -20.76 -0.87 10.61
N ASP A 187 -21.39 -1.94 10.15
CA ASP A 187 -22.68 -1.88 9.45
C ASP A 187 -23.82 -1.44 10.39
N GLN A 188 -23.86 -1.98 11.61
CA GLN A 188 -24.96 -1.70 12.55
C GLN A 188 -24.81 -0.39 13.32
N ASP A 189 -23.58 0.02 13.63
CA ASP A 189 -23.31 1.17 14.48
C ASP A 189 -22.51 2.27 13.76
N GLY A 190 -21.38 1.92 13.13
CA GLY A 190 -20.44 2.89 12.57
C GLY A 190 -21.01 3.68 11.40
N ILE A 191 -21.59 3.02 10.41
CA ILE A 191 -22.19 3.67 9.23
C ILE A 191 -23.37 4.57 9.64
N PRO A 192 -24.37 4.09 10.39
CA PRO A 192 -25.48 4.92 10.84
C PRO A 192 -25.03 6.13 11.68
N PHE A 193 -23.97 5.96 12.49
CA PHE A 193 -23.41 7.08 13.26
C PHE A 193 -22.84 8.17 12.35
N LEU A 194 -22.04 7.82 11.34
CA LEU A 194 -21.48 8.77 10.39
C LEU A 194 -22.56 9.46 9.55
N GLU A 195 -23.54 8.71 9.05
CA GLU A 195 -24.66 9.24 8.29
C GLU A 195 -25.51 10.20 9.12
N SER A 196 -25.69 9.92 10.42
CA SER A 196 -26.39 10.83 11.34
C SER A 196 -25.69 12.19 11.50
N ARG A 197 -24.39 12.27 11.16
CA ARG A 197 -23.56 13.48 11.14
C ARG A 197 -23.46 14.13 9.77
N GLY A 198 -24.17 13.61 8.78
CA GLY A 198 -24.16 14.10 7.41
C GLY A 198 -22.98 13.62 6.58
N ILE A 199 -22.21 12.63 7.07
CA ILE A 199 -21.10 12.04 6.31
C ILE A 199 -21.65 10.87 5.49
N THR A 200 -21.57 10.99 4.18
CA THR A 200 -21.99 9.92 3.26
C THR A 200 -21.01 8.74 3.34
N VAL A 201 -21.51 7.52 3.47
CA VAL A 201 -20.72 6.30 3.35
C VAL A 201 -21.10 5.59 2.05
N PHE A 202 -20.14 5.44 1.14
CA PHE A 202 -20.36 4.76 -0.14
C PHE A 202 -20.45 3.24 -0.01
N GLY A 203 -19.86 2.69 1.04
CA GLY A 203 -19.90 1.27 1.35
C GLY A 203 -18.67 0.79 2.11
N ALA A 204 -18.68 -0.51 2.41
CA ALA A 204 -17.59 -1.21 3.05
C ALA A 204 -17.16 -2.40 2.16
N LEU A 205 -15.86 -2.50 1.92
CA LEU A 205 -15.23 -3.59 1.17
C LEU A 205 -14.57 -4.54 2.18
N PRO A 206 -14.84 -5.83 2.08
CA PRO A 206 -14.24 -6.82 2.97
C PRO A 206 -12.73 -6.92 2.74
N TYR A 207 -12.04 -7.45 3.74
CA TYR A 207 -10.65 -7.84 3.61
C TYR A 207 -10.55 -9.14 2.80
N GLU A 208 -10.03 -9.05 1.58
CA GLU A 208 -9.83 -10.19 0.71
C GLU A 208 -8.34 -10.58 0.73
N LYS A 209 -8.04 -11.77 1.26
CA LYS A 209 -6.66 -12.27 1.39
C LYS A 209 -5.94 -12.38 0.04
N GLU A 210 -6.68 -12.75 -0.99
CA GLU A 210 -6.19 -12.88 -2.36
C GLU A 210 -5.71 -11.55 -2.97
N LEU A 211 -6.16 -10.43 -2.40
CA LEU A 211 -5.77 -9.07 -2.83
C LEU A 211 -4.73 -8.43 -1.89
N ALA A 212 -4.44 -9.07 -0.76
CA ALA A 212 -3.59 -8.51 0.30
C ALA A 212 -2.21 -9.18 0.39
N GLY A 213 -1.97 -10.22 -0.37
CA GLY A 213 -0.74 -10.98 -0.32
C GLY A 213 -0.50 -11.78 -1.59
N VAL A 214 0.65 -12.41 -1.63
CA VAL A 214 1.06 -13.32 -2.72
C VAL A 214 1.09 -14.74 -2.21
N THR A 215 0.90 -15.72 -3.09
CA THR A 215 1.11 -17.11 -2.73
C THR A 215 2.61 -17.39 -2.51
N VAL A 216 2.92 -18.41 -1.72
CA VAL A 216 4.32 -18.85 -1.57
C VAL A 216 4.94 -19.23 -2.91
N GLY A 217 4.13 -19.73 -3.86
CA GLY A 217 4.58 -20.05 -5.23
C GLY A 217 5.00 -18.79 -5.99
N GLU A 218 4.16 -17.77 -6.03
CA GLU A 218 4.46 -16.48 -6.66
C GLU A 218 5.68 -15.80 -6.01
N LEU A 219 5.76 -15.83 -4.67
CA LEU A 219 6.93 -15.34 -3.94
C LEU A 219 8.21 -16.10 -4.34
N ALA A 220 8.13 -17.43 -4.51
CA ALA A 220 9.28 -18.22 -4.93
C ALA A 220 9.75 -17.88 -6.34
N ASP A 221 8.81 -17.68 -7.27
CA ASP A 221 9.11 -17.30 -8.66
C ASP A 221 9.75 -15.90 -8.72
N GLU A 222 9.20 -14.92 -8.00
CA GLU A 222 9.71 -13.55 -7.98
C GLU A 222 11.11 -13.45 -7.35
N LEU A 223 11.34 -14.17 -6.25
CA LEU A 223 12.66 -14.22 -5.62
C LEU A 223 13.67 -15.08 -6.41
N GLY A 224 13.23 -15.84 -7.40
CA GLY A 224 14.04 -16.85 -8.07
C GLY A 224 14.54 -17.93 -7.10
N ALA A 225 13.66 -18.35 -6.19
CA ALA A 225 14.01 -19.25 -5.09
C ALA A 225 13.95 -20.73 -5.52
N GLU A 226 14.87 -21.52 -4.96
CA GLU A 226 14.79 -22.99 -5.03
C GLU A 226 13.87 -23.49 -3.92
N LEU A 227 12.84 -24.26 -4.28
CA LEU A 227 11.96 -24.94 -3.31
C LEU A 227 12.68 -26.19 -2.75
N LEU A 228 12.90 -26.22 -1.45
CA LEU A 228 13.64 -27.32 -0.78
C LEU A 228 12.73 -28.40 -0.17
N THR A 229 11.41 -28.21 -0.19
CA THR A 229 10.41 -29.15 0.34
C THR A 229 9.28 -29.35 -0.66
N ASP A 230 8.62 -30.51 -0.64
CA ASP A 230 7.44 -30.81 -1.48
C ASP A 230 6.12 -30.33 -0.81
N ALA A 231 6.18 -29.28 0.01
CA ALA A 231 4.99 -28.72 0.66
C ALA A 231 4.16 -27.89 -0.33
N PRO A 232 2.82 -27.79 -0.15
CA PRO A 232 1.97 -26.94 -0.97
C PRO A 232 2.41 -25.48 -0.91
N THR A 233 2.34 -24.76 -2.05
CA THR A 233 2.78 -23.36 -2.19
C THR A 233 1.61 -22.40 -2.44
N ASP A 234 0.40 -22.81 -2.19
CA ASP A 234 -0.85 -22.07 -2.35
C ASP A 234 -1.24 -21.21 -1.13
N ALA A 235 -0.49 -21.33 -0.02
CA ALA A 235 -0.67 -20.47 1.15
C ALA A 235 -0.28 -19.03 0.83
N PHE A 236 -1.09 -18.05 1.30
CA PHE A 236 -0.81 -16.62 1.13
C PHE A 236 0.22 -16.14 2.14
N VAL A 237 1.04 -15.18 1.70
CA VAL A 237 1.98 -14.41 2.50
C VAL A 237 1.55 -12.95 2.45
N GLU A 238 1.19 -12.39 3.61
CA GLU A 238 0.72 -11.02 3.74
C GLU A 238 1.79 -10.10 4.37
N ARG A 239 2.84 -10.70 4.93
CA ARG A 239 3.92 -9.96 5.60
C ARG A 239 5.20 -10.74 5.68
N PHE A 240 6.29 -10.00 5.81
CA PHE A 240 7.63 -10.56 5.98
C PHE A 240 8.13 -10.32 7.40
N LEU A 241 8.74 -11.35 7.99
CA LEU A 241 9.36 -11.29 9.31
C LEU A 241 10.85 -11.63 9.20
N VAL A 242 11.68 -10.78 9.78
CA VAL A 242 13.13 -10.98 9.75
C VAL A 242 13.58 -11.72 11.01
N GLY A 243 14.21 -12.87 10.81
CA GLY A 243 14.77 -13.67 11.90
C GLY A 243 16.16 -13.21 12.31
N ALA A 244 16.29 -12.00 12.89
CA ALA A 244 17.57 -11.42 13.32
C ALA A 244 17.92 -11.67 14.80
N MET A 245 17.02 -12.31 15.56
CA MET A 245 17.12 -12.58 16.99
C MET A 245 17.45 -14.07 17.28
N GLY A 246 17.70 -14.44 18.55
CA GLY A 246 17.88 -15.84 18.94
C GLY A 246 16.58 -16.65 18.89
N GLY A 247 16.66 -17.98 18.73
CA GLY A 247 15.50 -18.84 18.47
C GLY A 247 14.36 -18.74 19.48
N ASP A 248 14.65 -18.62 20.79
CA ASP A 248 13.61 -18.49 21.82
C ASP A 248 12.81 -17.19 21.72
N GLU A 249 13.47 -16.08 21.42
CA GLU A 249 12.85 -14.78 21.19
C GLU A 249 12.08 -14.79 19.88
N ALA A 250 12.66 -15.36 18.83
CA ALA A 250 12.05 -15.50 17.52
C ALA A 250 10.74 -16.28 17.60
N LEU A 251 10.69 -17.38 18.36
CA LEU A 251 9.46 -18.17 18.53
C LEU A 251 8.33 -17.37 19.17
N ARG A 252 8.64 -16.54 20.18
CA ARG A 252 7.63 -15.67 20.80
C ARG A 252 7.09 -14.64 19.86
N TYR A 253 7.95 -14.11 18.99
CA TYR A 253 7.58 -13.12 17.98
C TYR A 253 6.75 -13.76 16.86
N PHE A 254 7.21 -14.89 16.30
CA PHE A 254 6.54 -15.57 15.20
C PHE A 254 5.17 -16.16 15.57
N ARG A 255 4.95 -16.54 16.83
CA ARG A 255 3.64 -17.04 17.30
C ARG A 255 2.53 -16.00 17.26
N ARG A 256 2.87 -14.71 17.15
CA ARG A 256 1.91 -13.61 17.05
C ARG A 256 1.59 -13.24 15.59
N ALA A 257 2.36 -13.77 14.67
CA ALA A 257 2.17 -13.52 13.26
C ALA A 257 1.02 -14.36 12.71
N ARG A 258 0.47 -13.90 11.59
CA ARG A 258 -0.44 -14.65 10.73
C ARG A 258 0.02 -14.46 9.30
N ASP A 259 -0.10 -15.51 8.51
CA ASP A 259 0.16 -15.51 7.07
C ASP A 259 1.50 -14.83 6.70
N ALA A 260 2.56 -15.21 7.44
CA ALA A 260 3.87 -14.57 7.34
C ALA A 260 4.93 -15.48 6.71
N ALA A 261 5.79 -14.90 5.85
CA ALA A 261 7.05 -15.52 5.48
C ALA A 261 8.17 -15.07 6.45
N VAL A 262 8.95 -16.00 6.94
CA VAL A 262 10.14 -15.69 7.75
C VAL A 262 11.37 -15.70 6.86
N ILE A 263 12.10 -14.58 6.80
CA ILE A 263 13.34 -14.42 6.06
C ILE A 263 14.50 -14.48 7.06
N THR A 264 15.44 -15.43 6.86
CA THR A 264 16.60 -15.59 7.74
C THR A 264 17.76 -16.27 7.00
N GLY A 265 18.97 -16.16 7.55
CA GLY A 265 20.14 -16.85 7.00
C GLY A 265 19.98 -18.37 6.98
N GLY A 266 20.47 -19.02 5.93
CA GLY A 266 20.44 -20.47 5.81
C GLY A 266 21.30 -21.21 6.85
N ASP A 267 22.15 -20.50 7.60
CA ASP A 267 22.97 -20.99 8.71
C ASP A 267 22.29 -20.84 10.10
N ARG A 268 21.09 -20.25 10.18
CA ARG A 268 20.38 -19.93 11.44
C ARG A 268 19.38 -21.01 11.83
N ALA A 269 19.84 -22.23 12.10
CA ALA A 269 18.99 -23.38 12.41
C ALA A 269 18.07 -23.17 13.64
N ASP A 270 18.47 -22.35 14.60
CA ASP A 270 17.68 -21.98 15.78
C ASP A 270 16.43 -21.18 15.39
N VAL A 271 16.60 -20.16 14.54
CA VAL A 271 15.51 -19.32 14.02
C VAL A 271 14.61 -20.09 13.06
N GLN A 272 15.21 -20.90 12.17
CA GLN A 272 14.48 -21.76 11.25
C GLN A 272 13.55 -22.73 11.99
N THR A 273 14.04 -23.33 13.05
CA THR A 273 13.25 -24.22 13.90
C THR A 273 12.10 -23.47 14.58
N ALA A 274 12.36 -22.27 15.09
CA ALA A 274 11.34 -21.42 15.71
C ALA A 274 10.23 -21.01 14.70
N ALA A 275 10.60 -20.67 13.46
CA ALA A 275 9.65 -20.34 12.40
C ALA A 275 8.74 -21.54 12.05
N LEU A 276 9.32 -22.75 11.97
CA LEU A 276 8.56 -23.96 11.68
C LEU A 276 7.60 -24.36 12.83
N ASP A 277 7.90 -23.98 14.08
CA ASP A 277 7.04 -24.22 15.25
C ASP A 277 5.92 -23.19 15.42
N ALA A 278 5.95 -22.09 14.67
CA ALA A 278 4.96 -21.04 14.75
C ALA A 278 3.83 -21.27 13.72
N SER A 279 2.60 -21.46 14.17
CA SER A 279 1.46 -21.79 13.31
C SER A 279 1.12 -20.70 12.28
N GLY A 280 1.40 -19.42 12.58
CA GLY A 280 1.12 -18.29 11.70
C GLY A 280 2.22 -18.00 10.65
N VAL A 281 3.25 -18.87 10.56
CA VAL A 281 4.28 -18.79 9.53
C VAL A 281 3.88 -19.68 8.35
N ALA A 282 3.67 -19.07 7.19
CA ALA A 282 3.30 -19.76 5.95
C ALA A 282 4.50 -20.45 5.29
N CYS A 283 5.65 -19.79 5.23
CA CYS A 283 6.87 -20.35 4.64
C CYS A 283 8.14 -19.79 5.28
N LEU A 284 9.26 -20.42 4.95
CA LEU A 284 10.60 -20.01 5.38
C LEU A 284 11.45 -19.68 4.15
N VAL A 285 12.03 -18.47 4.11
CA VAL A 285 12.94 -18.00 3.06
C VAL A 285 14.36 -17.94 3.62
N LEU A 286 15.25 -18.75 3.06
CA LEU A 286 16.65 -18.88 3.48
C LEU A 286 17.57 -18.11 2.54
N THR A 287 18.33 -17.18 3.10
CA THR A 287 19.24 -16.28 2.37
C THR A 287 20.70 -16.76 2.44
N GLY A 288 21.55 -16.19 1.57
CA GLY A 288 22.99 -16.43 1.56
C GLY A 288 23.44 -17.73 0.91
N GLY A 289 22.56 -18.43 0.20
CA GLY A 289 22.89 -19.67 -0.52
C GLY A 289 23.22 -20.88 0.37
N HIS A 290 23.02 -20.78 1.68
CA HIS A 290 23.26 -21.89 2.60
C HIS A 290 22.04 -22.79 2.70
N ARG A 291 22.26 -24.10 2.55
CA ARG A 291 21.21 -25.10 2.73
C ARG A 291 21.01 -25.42 4.21
N PRO A 292 19.78 -25.57 4.68
CA PRO A 292 19.50 -25.95 6.06
C PRO A 292 19.90 -27.42 6.32
N SER A 293 19.98 -27.79 7.59
CA SER A 293 20.27 -29.19 7.98
C SER A 293 19.09 -30.10 7.60
N GLY A 294 19.38 -31.39 7.40
CA GLY A 294 18.33 -32.38 7.16
C GLY A 294 17.29 -32.49 8.28
N ALA A 295 17.64 -32.12 9.51
CA ALA A 295 16.69 -32.05 10.63
C ALA A 295 15.68 -30.90 10.45
N VAL A 296 16.10 -29.76 9.94
CA VAL A 296 15.21 -28.63 9.61
C VAL A 296 14.29 -28.99 8.45
N LEU A 297 14.82 -29.59 7.38
CA LEU A 297 14.00 -30.02 6.25
C LEU A 297 12.95 -31.07 6.62
N GLY A 298 13.36 -32.06 7.46
CA GLY A 298 12.44 -33.07 8.00
C GLY A 298 11.30 -32.41 8.80
N LYS A 299 11.65 -31.46 9.67
CA LYS A 299 10.67 -30.73 10.47
C LYS A 299 9.73 -29.87 9.60
N ALA A 300 10.26 -29.26 8.54
CA ALA A 300 9.47 -28.47 7.59
C ALA A 300 8.46 -29.37 6.84
N ALA A 301 8.91 -30.56 6.40
CA ALA A 301 8.05 -31.54 5.77
C ALA A 301 6.95 -32.04 6.71
N ASP A 302 7.28 -32.34 7.96
CA ASP A 302 6.30 -32.77 8.99
C ASP A 302 5.28 -31.65 9.29
N ALA A 303 5.71 -30.40 9.23
CA ALA A 303 4.85 -29.23 9.43
C ALA A 303 4.06 -28.81 8.16
N GLY A 304 4.33 -29.44 7.01
CA GLY A 304 3.74 -29.07 5.71
C GLY A 304 4.11 -27.67 5.24
N LYS A 305 5.29 -27.16 5.64
CA LYS A 305 5.72 -25.79 5.34
C LYS A 305 6.76 -25.74 4.24
N PRO A 306 6.55 -24.88 3.21
CA PRO A 306 7.54 -24.61 2.18
C PRO A 306 8.81 -23.97 2.76
N VAL A 307 9.96 -24.42 2.28
CA VAL A 307 11.27 -23.82 2.54
C VAL A 307 11.86 -23.40 1.20
N LEU A 308 12.05 -22.11 1.05
CA LEU A 308 12.62 -21.45 -0.12
C LEU A 308 14.09 -21.12 0.14
N ALA A 309 14.97 -21.32 -0.82
CA ALA A 309 16.38 -20.94 -0.73
C ALA A 309 16.76 -19.96 -1.84
N ILE A 310 17.42 -18.87 -1.47
CA ILE A 310 17.90 -17.84 -2.39
C ILE A 310 19.38 -17.55 -2.14
N ASN A 311 20.08 -17.12 -3.18
CA ASN A 311 21.50 -16.82 -3.12
C ASN A 311 21.83 -15.39 -2.65
N THR A 312 20.83 -14.51 -2.60
CA THR A 312 21.00 -13.12 -2.17
C THR A 312 21.15 -13.01 -0.65
N ASP A 313 21.70 -11.89 -0.18
CA ASP A 313 21.73 -11.56 1.24
C ASP A 313 20.34 -11.21 1.78
N THR A 314 20.23 -11.12 3.11
CA THR A 314 18.93 -10.94 3.77
C THR A 314 18.29 -9.56 3.47
N VAL A 315 19.07 -8.51 3.33
CA VAL A 315 18.54 -7.16 3.07
C VAL A 315 17.94 -7.10 1.67
N THR A 316 18.71 -7.51 0.67
CA THR A 316 18.24 -7.60 -0.73
C THR A 316 17.02 -8.52 -0.87
N ALA A 317 16.97 -9.60 -0.08
CA ALA A 317 15.81 -10.51 -0.09
C ALA A 317 14.54 -9.86 0.45
N ILE A 318 14.68 -9.04 1.50
CA ILE A 318 13.55 -8.30 2.09
C ILE A 318 13.04 -7.26 1.11
N ASP A 319 13.95 -6.44 0.57
CA ASP A 319 13.59 -5.38 -0.39
C ASP A 319 12.79 -5.97 -1.57
N ARG A 320 13.28 -7.07 -2.17
CA ARG A 320 12.58 -7.76 -3.27
C ARG A 320 11.26 -8.40 -2.85
N ALA A 321 11.17 -8.93 -1.64
CA ALA A 321 9.94 -9.53 -1.16
C ALA A 321 8.87 -8.47 -0.87
N GLU A 322 9.26 -7.30 -0.32
CA GLU A 322 8.34 -6.17 -0.07
C GLU A 322 7.83 -5.51 -1.37
N GLU A 323 8.54 -5.70 -2.49
CA GLU A 323 8.08 -5.24 -3.81
C GLU A 323 6.92 -6.09 -4.37
N VAL A 324 6.68 -7.28 -3.84
CA VAL A 324 5.71 -8.27 -4.37
C VAL A 324 4.37 -8.25 -3.61
N VAL A 325 4.35 -7.72 -2.38
CA VAL A 325 3.15 -7.66 -1.50
C VAL A 325 2.61 -6.18 -1.37
#